data_5e44c9a4312996fdb6d0aa7fb2216562
#
_entry.id   5e44c9a4312996fdb6d0aa7fb2216562
#
_cell.length_a   1.000
_cell.length_b   1.000
_cell.length_c   1.000
_cell.angle_alpha   90.00
_cell.angle_beta   90.00
_cell.angle_gamma   90.00
#
_symmetry.space_group_name_H-M   'P 1'
#
loop_
_entity.id
_entity.type
_entity.pdbx_description
1 polymer ?
#
loop_
_entity_poly.entity_id
_entity_poly.type
_entity_poly.pdbx_seq_one_letter_code
_entity_poly.pdbx_strand_id
1 'polypeptide(L)'
;MNIFKEISKKIEEARKMREWRNENFAKKHCSVYRLSNNYKIVSCIYDKDTGWSLYADPVQTVSINEAPMVLGEAVVAILMQTKVKEVDLKSYMSKEAQKEWLYRNFKLKSFDALYKNSICDISLHKDDFIVSPLKLNDDGKGWVYDKEKQRVYNFPSITPEDIGKFIFSLTTSV
;
A
#
# COMPACT_ATOMS: atom_id res chain seq x y z
N MET A 1 -32.51 6.48 27.53
CA MET A 1 -31.30 6.12 26.76
C MET A 1 -30.25 5.60 27.75
N ASN A 2 -29.70 4.38 27.54
CA ASN A 2 -28.89 3.72 28.57
C ASN A 2 -27.41 4.13 28.40
N ILE A 3 -26.98 5.13 29.15
CA ILE A 3 -25.62 5.72 29.14
C ILE A 3 -24.53 4.62 29.27
N PHE A 4 -24.77 3.58 30.06
CA PHE A 4 -23.81 2.48 30.21
C PHE A 4 -23.61 1.67 28.93
N LYS A 5 -24.67 1.46 28.13
CA LYS A 5 -24.52 0.78 26.81
C LYS A 5 -23.70 1.61 25.83
N GLU A 6 -23.86 2.91 25.85
CA GLU A 6 -23.14 3.82 24.97
C GLU A 6 -21.64 3.92 25.32
N ILE A 7 -21.34 3.96 26.62
CA ILE A 7 -19.97 3.92 27.14
C ILE A 7 -19.31 2.58 26.78
N SER A 8 -20.00 1.46 27.02
CA SER A 8 -19.47 0.13 26.67
C SER A 8 -19.19 -0.01 25.18
N LYS A 9 -20.06 0.52 24.32
CA LYS A 9 -19.86 0.53 22.87
C LYS A 9 -18.59 1.33 22.47
N LYS A 10 -18.41 2.53 23.03
CA LYS A 10 -17.23 3.36 22.76
C LYS A 10 -15.92 2.70 23.24
N ILE A 11 -15.95 2.02 24.38
CA ILE A 11 -14.78 1.27 24.88
C ILE A 11 -14.44 0.13 23.93
N GLU A 12 -15.43 -0.62 23.46
CA GLU A 12 -15.21 -1.73 22.52
C GLU A 12 -14.70 -1.23 21.16
N GLU A 13 -15.23 -0.12 20.65
CA GLU A 13 -14.75 0.51 19.43
C GLU A 13 -13.29 0.99 19.57
N ALA A 14 -12.94 1.60 20.72
CA ALA A 14 -11.58 2.03 21.01
C ALA A 14 -10.62 0.83 21.14
N ARG A 15 -11.07 -0.30 21.72
CA ARG A 15 -10.30 -1.53 21.81
C ARG A 15 -10.02 -2.11 20.43
N LYS A 16 -11.06 -2.27 19.59
CA LYS A 16 -10.92 -2.76 18.21
C LYS A 16 -10.01 -1.88 17.36
N MET A 17 -10.11 -0.56 17.51
CA MET A 17 -9.24 0.38 16.82
C MET A 17 -7.77 0.22 17.27
N ARG A 18 -7.53 0.01 18.58
CA ARG A 18 -6.16 -0.24 19.10
C ARG A 18 -5.59 -1.56 18.60
N GLU A 19 -6.38 -2.64 18.59
CA GLU A 19 -5.99 -3.94 18.05
C GLU A 19 -5.66 -3.83 16.56
N TRP A 20 -6.54 -3.20 15.79
CA TRP A 20 -6.33 -2.94 14.37
C TRP A 20 -5.06 -2.12 14.10
N ARG A 21 -4.80 -1.07 14.91
CA ARG A 21 -3.56 -0.29 14.83
C ARG A 21 -2.34 -1.18 15.07
N ASN A 22 -2.30 -1.92 16.16
CA ASN A 22 -1.16 -2.78 16.51
C ASN A 22 -0.85 -3.79 15.38
N GLU A 23 -1.89 -4.35 14.74
CA GLU A 23 -1.71 -5.26 13.63
C GLU A 23 -1.19 -4.58 12.36
N ASN A 24 -1.65 -3.37 12.06
CA ASN A 24 -1.27 -2.69 10.82
C ASN A 24 0.06 -1.95 10.93
N PHE A 25 0.35 -1.33 12.06
CA PHE A 25 1.63 -0.63 12.26
C PHE A 25 2.85 -1.55 12.38
N ALA A 26 2.64 -2.83 12.69
CA ALA A 26 3.72 -3.81 12.66
C ALA A 26 4.12 -4.25 11.24
N LYS A 27 3.40 -3.80 10.20
CA LYS A 27 3.61 -4.23 8.82
C LYS A 27 4.49 -3.24 8.06
N LYS A 28 5.49 -3.76 7.36
CA LYS A 28 6.13 -3.00 6.26
C LYS A 28 5.19 -3.00 5.08
N HIS A 29 5.04 -1.87 4.41
CA HIS A 29 4.04 -1.71 3.37
C HIS A 29 4.58 -0.91 2.18
N CYS A 30 4.24 -1.34 0.98
CA CYS A 30 4.46 -0.59 -0.25
C CYS A 30 3.26 -0.75 -1.20
N SER A 31 3.09 0.23 -2.07
CA SER A 31 2.09 0.21 -3.15
C SER A 31 2.79 0.13 -4.51
N VAL A 32 2.20 -0.61 -5.44
CA VAL A 32 2.68 -0.75 -6.81
C VAL A 32 1.72 -0.09 -7.77
N TYR A 33 2.26 0.76 -8.65
CA TYR A 33 1.54 1.48 -9.69
C TYR A 33 2.11 1.14 -11.06
N ARG A 34 1.25 1.03 -12.07
CA ARG A 34 1.64 0.88 -13.47
C ARG A 34 1.38 2.20 -14.21
N LEU A 35 2.42 2.82 -14.70
CA LEU A 35 2.35 3.93 -15.63
C LEU A 35 2.61 3.41 -17.07
N SER A 36 2.53 4.28 -18.06
CA SER A 36 2.63 3.89 -19.48
C SER A 36 3.84 3.01 -19.79
N ASN A 37 5.01 3.36 -19.25
CA ASN A 37 6.28 2.73 -19.60
C ASN A 37 7.03 2.14 -18.40
N ASN A 38 6.47 2.21 -17.19
CA ASN A 38 7.16 1.76 -16.01
C ASN A 38 6.20 1.39 -14.86
N TYR A 39 6.73 0.58 -13.94
CA TYR A 39 6.17 0.39 -12.61
C TYR A 39 6.81 1.38 -11.65
N LYS A 40 6.03 1.86 -10.69
CA LYS A 40 6.49 2.63 -9.55
C LYS A 40 6.16 1.86 -8.27
N ILE A 41 7.16 1.60 -7.47
CA ILE A 41 7.03 0.97 -6.17
C ILE A 41 7.28 2.04 -5.11
N VAL A 42 6.31 2.24 -4.24
CA VAL A 42 6.28 3.35 -3.28
C VAL A 42 6.23 2.80 -1.87
N SER A 43 7.18 3.20 -1.04
CA SER A 43 7.12 2.94 0.39
C SER A 43 5.90 3.63 1.01
N CYS A 44 5.25 2.98 1.97
CA CYS A 44 4.12 3.53 2.71
C CYS A 44 4.41 3.57 4.20
N ILE A 45 3.94 4.62 4.85
CA ILE A 45 3.91 4.80 6.30
C ILE A 45 2.45 4.99 6.72
N TYR A 46 2.16 4.95 8.02
CA TYR A 46 0.79 5.05 8.51
C TYR A 46 0.54 6.36 9.26
N ASP A 47 -0.62 6.97 8.99
CA ASP A 47 -1.12 8.04 9.82
C ASP A 47 -1.57 7.50 11.19
N LYS A 48 -1.05 8.09 12.26
CA LYS A 48 -1.29 7.62 13.64
C LYS A 48 -2.75 7.72 14.09
N ASP A 49 -3.50 8.68 13.52
CA ASP A 49 -4.86 8.96 13.96
C ASP A 49 -5.89 8.11 13.17
N THR A 50 -5.72 8.00 11.86
CA THR A 50 -6.64 7.29 10.98
C THR A 50 -6.18 5.88 10.62
N GLY A 51 -4.88 5.60 10.73
CA GLY A 51 -4.25 4.37 10.27
C GLY A 51 -4.19 4.22 8.75
N TRP A 52 -4.46 5.30 8.01
CA TRP A 52 -4.37 5.28 6.56
C TRP A 52 -2.93 5.27 6.09
N SER A 53 -2.68 4.56 5.01
CA SER A 53 -1.36 4.55 4.38
C SER A 53 -1.07 5.89 3.73
N LEU A 54 0.13 6.39 3.99
CA LEU A 54 0.68 7.59 3.39
C LEU A 54 1.90 7.22 2.57
N TYR A 55 2.04 7.80 1.40
CA TYR A 55 3.19 7.57 0.55
C TYR A 55 4.43 8.26 1.09
N ALA A 56 5.55 7.57 1.02
CA ALA A 56 6.83 8.05 1.50
C ALA A 56 7.97 7.67 0.53
N ASP A 57 9.10 8.31 0.69
CA ASP A 57 10.34 7.83 0.07
C ASP A 57 10.86 6.59 0.83
N PRO A 58 11.53 5.64 0.15
CA PRO A 58 11.96 5.71 -1.24
C PRO A 58 10.87 5.32 -2.24
N VAL A 59 11.03 5.80 -3.49
CA VAL A 59 10.25 5.38 -4.67
C VAL A 59 11.22 4.75 -5.66
N GLN A 60 10.93 3.51 -6.09
CA GLN A 60 11.69 2.87 -7.16
C GLN A 60 10.89 2.84 -8.47
N THR A 61 11.64 2.85 -9.57
CA THR A 61 11.08 2.80 -10.93
C THR A 61 11.67 1.60 -11.65
N VAL A 62 10.80 0.76 -12.22
CA VAL A 62 11.17 -0.41 -13.03
C VAL A 62 10.49 -0.29 -14.38
N SER A 63 11.23 -0.46 -15.49
CA SER A 63 10.65 -0.47 -16.83
C SER A 63 9.66 -1.63 -16.98
N ILE A 64 8.59 -1.44 -17.76
CA ILE A 64 7.64 -2.53 -18.07
C ILE A 64 8.26 -3.64 -18.94
N ASN A 65 9.42 -3.35 -19.56
CA ASN A 65 10.16 -4.31 -20.40
C ASN A 65 11.18 -5.13 -19.61
N GLU A 66 11.36 -4.86 -18.33
CA GLU A 66 12.25 -5.64 -17.48
C GLU A 66 11.68 -7.03 -17.17
N ALA A 67 12.57 -7.96 -16.83
CA ALA A 67 12.16 -9.29 -16.40
C ALA A 67 11.36 -9.23 -15.07
N PRO A 68 10.42 -10.15 -14.84
CA PRO A 68 9.65 -10.22 -13.58
C PRO A 68 10.53 -10.20 -12.33
N MET A 69 11.68 -10.86 -12.37
CA MET A 69 12.63 -10.88 -11.26
C MET A 69 13.06 -9.47 -10.83
N VAL A 70 13.35 -8.57 -11.78
CA VAL A 70 13.77 -7.18 -11.48
C VAL A 70 12.67 -6.41 -10.74
N LEU A 71 11.41 -6.60 -11.14
CA LEU A 71 10.27 -5.98 -10.45
C LEU A 71 10.13 -6.55 -9.02
N GLY A 72 10.26 -7.86 -8.87
CA GLY A 72 10.18 -8.49 -7.54
C GLY A 72 11.32 -8.07 -6.61
N GLU A 73 12.55 -7.98 -7.12
CA GLU A 73 13.71 -7.46 -6.36
C GLU A 73 13.47 -6.02 -5.90
N ALA A 74 12.94 -5.17 -6.77
CA ALA A 74 12.60 -3.78 -6.42
C ALA A 74 11.53 -3.71 -5.31
N VAL A 75 10.52 -4.57 -5.36
CA VAL A 75 9.49 -4.67 -4.30
C VAL A 75 10.11 -5.09 -2.98
N VAL A 76 10.91 -6.15 -2.97
CA VAL A 76 11.60 -6.62 -1.75
C VAL A 76 12.52 -5.53 -1.20
N ALA A 77 13.31 -4.87 -2.05
CA ALA A 77 14.20 -3.80 -1.64
C ALA A 77 13.45 -2.64 -0.97
N ILE A 78 12.32 -2.20 -1.54
CA ILE A 78 11.47 -1.15 -0.94
C ILE A 78 10.93 -1.61 0.41
N LEU A 79 10.37 -2.81 0.51
CA LEU A 79 9.85 -3.34 1.79
C LEU A 79 10.94 -3.42 2.86
N MET A 80 12.16 -3.86 2.50
CA MET A 80 13.26 -3.92 3.46
C MET A 80 13.72 -2.54 3.93
N GLN A 81 13.67 -1.54 3.07
CA GLN A 81 14.00 -0.14 3.39
C GLN A 81 12.87 0.59 4.12
N THR A 82 11.62 0.13 3.97
CA THR A 82 10.46 0.73 4.63
C THR A 82 10.60 0.63 6.15
N LYS A 83 10.59 1.77 6.80
CA LYS A 83 10.54 1.84 8.27
C LYS A 83 9.09 1.85 8.68
N VAL A 84 8.72 0.93 9.58
CA VAL A 84 7.42 1.01 10.27
C VAL A 84 7.41 2.30 11.08
N LYS A 85 6.63 3.27 10.66
CA LYS A 85 6.58 4.59 11.27
C LYS A 85 5.16 5.12 11.28
N GLU A 86 4.73 5.49 12.47
CA GLU A 86 3.54 6.32 12.65
C GLU A 86 3.90 7.78 12.49
N VAL A 87 3.07 8.51 11.80
CA VAL A 87 3.21 9.96 11.62
C VAL A 87 1.88 10.65 11.87
N ASP A 88 1.93 11.92 12.23
CA ASP A 88 0.77 12.79 12.23
C ASP A 88 0.62 13.37 10.82
N LEU A 89 -0.46 13.01 10.12
CA LEU A 89 -0.72 13.47 8.77
C LEU A 89 -0.68 15.00 8.65
N LYS A 90 -1.18 15.71 9.65
CA LYS A 90 -1.25 17.17 9.64
C LYS A 90 0.13 17.83 9.67
N SER A 91 1.08 17.18 10.34
CA SER A 91 2.46 17.68 10.48
C SER A 91 3.43 17.02 9.50
N TYR A 92 3.03 15.90 8.87
CA TYR A 92 3.93 15.13 8.02
C TYR A 92 4.25 15.84 6.70
N MET A 93 3.23 16.38 6.06
CA MET A 93 3.42 17.03 4.76
C MET A 93 2.28 18.02 4.46
N SER A 94 2.59 19.26 4.12
CA SER A 94 1.60 20.23 3.66
C SER A 94 0.97 19.80 2.32
N LYS A 95 -0.18 20.37 1.97
CA LYS A 95 -0.84 20.07 0.67
C LYS A 95 0.06 20.39 -0.51
N GLU A 96 0.84 21.45 -0.42
CA GLU A 96 1.80 21.90 -1.44
C GLU A 96 2.93 20.88 -1.58
N ALA A 97 3.51 20.46 -0.46
CA ALA A 97 4.58 19.45 -0.43
C ALA A 97 4.09 18.09 -0.97
N GLN A 98 2.84 17.69 -0.69
CA GLN A 98 2.24 16.48 -1.26
C GLN A 98 2.12 16.56 -2.79
N LYS A 99 1.67 17.71 -3.32
CA LYS A 99 1.57 17.93 -4.78
C LYS A 99 2.95 17.92 -5.43
N GLU A 100 3.93 18.54 -4.81
CA GLU A 100 5.31 18.56 -5.29
C GLU A 100 5.92 17.15 -5.28
N TRP A 101 5.73 16.40 -4.20
CA TRP A 101 6.17 15.00 -4.09
C TRP A 101 5.54 14.14 -5.19
N LEU A 102 4.21 14.26 -5.40
CA LEU A 102 3.49 13.53 -6.43
C LEU A 102 4.01 13.87 -7.83
N TYR A 103 4.19 15.14 -8.15
CA TYR A 103 4.69 15.57 -9.44
C TYR A 103 6.15 15.11 -9.65
N ARG A 104 7.00 15.25 -8.64
CA ARG A 104 8.41 14.80 -8.71
C ARG A 104 8.52 13.32 -9.04
N ASN A 105 7.75 12.48 -8.37
CA ASN A 105 7.88 11.03 -8.46
C ASN A 105 7.08 10.41 -9.63
N PHE A 106 5.92 10.99 -9.99
CA PHE A 106 4.98 10.40 -10.94
C PHE A 106 4.68 11.27 -12.16
N LYS A 107 5.05 12.56 -12.15
CA LYS A 107 4.65 13.56 -13.14
C LYS A 107 3.12 13.74 -13.24
N LEU A 108 2.40 13.43 -12.17
CA LEU A 108 0.96 13.57 -12.06
C LEU A 108 0.59 14.80 -11.22
N LYS A 109 -0.58 15.39 -11.52
CA LYS A 109 -1.07 16.61 -10.86
C LYS A 109 -2.06 16.33 -9.72
N SER A 110 -2.57 15.10 -9.60
CA SER A 110 -3.53 14.73 -8.57
C SER A 110 -3.36 13.27 -8.14
N PHE A 111 -3.73 12.98 -6.90
CA PHE A 111 -3.77 11.61 -6.38
C PHE A 111 -4.84 10.76 -7.07
N ASP A 112 -5.95 11.35 -7.54
CA ASP A 112 -6.97 10.62 -8.33
C ASP A 112 -6.37 10.05 -9.61
N ALA A 113 -5.48 10.81 -10.26
CA ALA A 113 -4.76 10.31 -11.43
C ALA A 113 -3.76 9.19 -11.06
N LEU A 114 -3.15 9.24 -9.87
CA LEU A 114 -2.29 8.16 -9.37
C LEU A 114 -3.08 6.90 -9.09
N TYR A 115 -4.21 7.00 -8.38
CA TYR A 115 -5.03 5.84 -8.02
C TYR A 115 -5.53 5.05 -9.24
N LYS A 116 -5.82 5.73 -10.37
CA LYS A 116 -6.19 5.05 -11.63
C LYS A 116 -5.13 4.10 -12.18
N ASN A 117 -3.91 4.22 -11.71
CA ASN A 117 -2.77 3.38 -12.11
C ASN A 117 -2.38 2.38 -11.02
N SER A 118 -3.16 2.27 -9.96
CA SER A 118 -2.87 1.36 -8.84
C SER A 118 -3.09 -0.09 -9.24
N ILE A 119 -2.15 -0.97 -8.87
CA ILE A 119 -2.22 -2.40 -9.17
C ILE A 119 -2.49 -3.18 -7.90
N CYS A 120 -1.63 -3.04 -6.91
CA CYS A 120 -1.71 -3.78 -5.66
C CYS A 120 -0.97 -3.06 -4.55
N ASP A 121 -1.37 -3.39 -3.34
CA ASP A 121 -0.61 -3.13 -2.12
C ASP A 121 0.09 -4.40 -1.68
N ILE A 122 1.27 -4.25 -1.11
CA ILE A 122 2.08 -5.35 -0.62
C ILE A 122 2.49 -5.06 0.81
N SER A 123 2.28 -6.02 1.69
CA SER A 123 2.67 -5.92 3.09
C SER A 123 3.49 -7.13 3.55
N LEU A 124 4.43 -6.87 4.45
CA LEU A 124 5.21 -7.89 5.13
C LEU A 124 5.00 -7.74 6.64
N HIS A 125 4.45 -8.77 7.25
CA HIS A 125 4.25 -8.87 8.69
C HIS A 125 4.78 -10.20 9.20
N LYS A 126 5.83 -10.17 10.00
CA LYS A 126 6.59 -11.38 10.37
C LYS A 126 7.04 -12.12 9.09
N ASP A 127 6.56 -13.34 8.92
CA ASP A 127 6.87 -14.18 7.77
C ASP A 127 5.76 -14.17 6.69
N ASP A 128 4.68 -13.41 6.90
CA ASP A 128 3.59 -13.30 5.94
C ASP A 128 3.85 -12.16 4.94
N PHE A 129 4.11 -12.55 3.70
CA PHE A 129 4.20 -11.65 2.55
C PHE A 129 2.86 -11.64 1.82
N ILE A 130 2.12 -10.54 1.92
CA ILE A 130 0.75 -10.45 1.43
C ILE A 130 0.71 -9.50 0.23
N VAL A 131 0.23 -9.99 -0.90
CA VAL A 131 -0.08 -9.17 -2.09
C VAL A 131 -1.59 -9.02 -2.17
N SER A 132 -2.05 -7.79 -2.11
CA SER A 132 -3.47 -7.40 -2.12
C SER A 132 -3.77 -6.60 -3.39
N PRO A 133 -4.25 -7.25 -4.47
CA PRO A 133 -4.64 -6.55 -5.69
C PRO A 133 -5.77 -5.56 -5.43
N LEU A 134 -5.79 -4.49 -6.22
CA LEU A 134 -6.80 -3.45 -6.17
C LEU A 134 -7.73 -3.56 -7.37
N LYS A 135 -9.02 -3.36 -7.15
CA LYS A 135 -10.05 -3.22 -8.20
C LYS A 135 -10.91 -2.01 -7.92
N LEU A 136 -11.55 -1.49 -8.96
CA LEU A 136 -12.60 -0.49 -8.76
C LEU A 136 -13.75 -1.12 -7.98
N ASN A 137 -14.32 -0.36 -7.05
CA ASN A 137 -15.56 -0.77 -6.40
C ASN A 137 -16.74 -0.74 -7.40
N ASP A 138 -17.88 -1.29 -6.99
CA ASP A 138 -19.04 -1.48 -7.88
C ASP A 138 -19.65 -0.15 -8.38
N ASP A 139 -19.44 0.96 -7.67
CA ASP A 139 -19.89 2.29 -8.08
C ASP A 139 -18.85 3.05 -8.92
N GLY A 140 -17.68 2.47 -9.17
CA GLY A 140 -16.60 3.05 -9.95
C GLY A 140 -15.91 4.28 -9.34
N LYS A 141 -16.19 4.61 -8.07
CA LYS A 141 -15.70 5.83 -7.41
C LYS A 141 -14.53 5.63 -6.46
N GLY A 142 -14.10 4.41 -6.28
CA GLY A 142 -13.01 4.10 -5.35
C GLY A 142 -12.35 2.78 -5.65
N TRP A 143 -11.21 2.53 -5.00
CA TRP A 143 -10.46 1.30 -5.10
C TRP A 143 -10.66 0.47 -3.83
N VAL A 144 -10.86 -0.82 -4.00
CA VAL A 144 -10.99 -1.79 -2.91
C VAL A 144 -10.08 -2.98 -3.17
N TYR A 145 -9.71 -3.69 -2.11
CA TYR A 145 -8.94 -4.91 -2.27
C TYR A 145 -9.76 -6.01 -2.94
N ASP A 146 -9.20 -6.60 -3.99
CA ASP A 146 -9.74 -7.80 -4.61
C ASP A 146 -9.36 -9.02 -3.77
N LYS A 147 -10.19 -9.34 -2.79
CA LYS A 147 -9.93 -10.42 -1.82
C LYS A 147 -9.82 -11.79 -2.48
N GLU A 148 -10.47 -12.02 -3.62
CA GLU A 148 -10.40 -13.28 -4.35
C GLU A 148 -9.03 -13.51 -4.98
N LYS A 149 -8.40 -12.41 -5.40
CA LYS A 149 -7.04 -12.43 -5.99
C LYS A 149 -5.93 -12.21 -4.96
N GLN A 150 -6.26 -11.91 -3.70
CA GLN A 150 -5.25 -11.76 -2.65
C GLN A 150 -4.43 -13.05 -2.50
N ARG A 151 -3.12 -12.91 -2.30
CA ARG A 151 -2.20 -14.02 -2.06
C ARG A 151 -1.38 -13.77 -0.82
N VAL A 152 -1.20 -14.82 -0.04
CA VAL A 152 -0.33 -14.83 1.14
C VAL A 152 0.76 -15.86 0.88
N TYR A 153 1.99 -15.45 1.05
CA TYR A 153 3.18 -16.28 0.85
C TYR A 153 4.02 -16.28 2.13
N ASN A 154 4.75 -17.34 2.35
CA ASN A 154 5.73 -17.37 3.43
C ASN A 154 7.02 -16.68 2.97
N PHE A 155 7.46 -15.67 3.70
CA PHE A 155 8.74 -15.00 3.49
C PHE A 155 9.78 -15.64 4.46
N PRO A 156 11.01 -15.96 4.04
CA PRO A 156 11.63 -15.63 2.75
C PRO A 156 11.50 -16.70 1.65
N SER A 157 10.58 -17.66 1.78
CA SER A 157 10.47 -18.78 0.81
C SER A 157 9.98 -18.34 -0.57
N ILE A 158 9.22 -17.23 -0.66
CA ILE A 158 8.82 -16.67 -1.97
C ILE A 158 10.01 -16.02 -2.66
N THR A 159 10.19 -16.30 -3.95
CA THR A 159 11.26 -15.70 -4.74
C THR A 159 10.86 -14.33 -5.31
N PRO A 160 11.81 -13.41 -5.57
CA PRO A 160 11.53 -12.17 -6.29
C PRO A 160 10.87 -12.41 -7.65
N GLU A 161 11.27 -13.47 -8.35
CA GLU A 161 10.67 -13.83 -9.64
C GLU A 161 9.19 -14.18 -9.53
N ASP A 162 8.77 -14.91 -8.50
CA ASP A 162 7.36 -15.25 -8.27
C ASP A 162 6.54 -14.01 -7.92
N ILE A 163 7.10 -13.11 -7.12
CA ILE A 163 6.48 -11.80 -6.80
C ILE A 163 6.24 -11.01 -8.09
N GLY A 164 7.27 -10.87 -8.91
CA GLY A 164 7.17 -10.12 -10.16
C GLY A 164 6.20 -10.75 -11.15
N LYS A 165 6.23 -12.08 -11.34
CA LYS A 165 5.28 -12.80 -12.19
C LYS A 165 3.84 -12.58 -11.74
N PHE A 166 3.59 -12.62 -10.43
CA PHE A 166 2.24 -12.38 -9.91
C PHE A 166 1.79 -10.93 -10.22
N ILE A 167 2.62 -9.93 -9.95
CA ILE A 167 2.29 -8.52 -10.26
C ILE A 167 2.05 -8.34 -11.77
N PHE A 168 2.85 -8.93 -12.63
CA PHE A 168 2.63 -8.89 -14.08
C PHE A 168 1.29 -9.49 -14.48
N SER A 169 0.88 -10.60 -13.87
CA SER A 169 -0.40 -11.24 -14.16
C SER A 169 -1.60 -10.35 -13.85
N LEU A 170 -1.47 -9.45 -12.87
CA LEU A 170 -2.51 -8.49 -12.52
C LEU A 170 -2.71 -7.40 -13.58
N THR A 171 -1.71 -7.16 -14.43
CA THR A 171 -1.72 -6.09 -15.43
C THR A 171 -2.13 -6.55 -16.81
N THR A 172 -2.18 -7.87 -17.07
CA THR A 172 -2.57 -8.47 -18.34
C THR A 172 -4.05 -8.84 -18.41
N SER A 173 -4.78 -8.65 -17.31
CA SER A 173 -6.21 -9.02 -17.18
C SER A 173 -7.17 -7.84 -17.38
N VAL A 174 -6.70 -6.74 -18.00
CA VAL A 174 -7.54 -5.54 -18.30
C VAL A 174 -7.69 -5.40 -19.80
#